data_812c22d27a14d1203564b4bfcf826d0c
#
_entry.id   812c22d27a14d1203564b4bfcf826d0c
#
_cell.length_a   1.000
_cell.length_b   1.000
_cell.length_c   1.000
_cell.angle_alpha   90.00
_cell.angle_beta   90.00
_cell.angle_gamma   90.00
#
_symmetry.space_group_name_H-M   'P 1'
#
loop_
_entity.id
_entity.type
_entity.pdbx_description
1 polymer ?
#
loop_
_entity_poly.entity_id
_entity_poly.type
_entity_poly.pdbx_seq_one_letter_code
_entity_poly.pdbx_strand_id
1 'polypeptide(L)'
;MSRVAALLAILLAASAAAAAALIILPAPSKSLAFVAIAAGEKSVFILALAVVGAVLALFASRPGTRLLAMLAVLLCLAATVVALVPFAQALRVASEQRVDLNFSRYLRSHIDTEGPIKAKKTVVFAELPQQGGTRSLGMDVYVPSGTLRPAPPAEPSRAIVVAHGGGWSAGDRGDASLASQWFADHGFTVFDVEYRTSPQPNWKGATGDVKCAIGWIKRHATTPDWNIDPGRITLLGRSAGGHLALLAAYAPNDARLPSSCPEGSGPDTSVESVVAYYAPTDLVWGYEHPVRKQVYDSSEKLRKFIGGTPETTGDLYRVLSPTERATAAAPRTLLIHGGRDQFVGRQHLDMLADKLHAVAVPYETLIIPYAQHGFDFVFGGLSGQIAEAVVLR
;
A
#
# COMPACT_ATOMS: atom_id res chain seq x y z
N MET A 1 40.32 21.49 -15.79
CA MET A 1 38.86 21.47 -16.03
C MET A 1 38.38 20.13 -16.63
N SER A 2 39.00 19.58 -17.69
CA SER A 2 38.50 18.33 -18.33
C SER A 2 38.53 17.07 -17.46
N ARG A 3 39.54 16.89 -16.57
CA ARG A 3 39.60 15.73 -15.65
C ARG A 3 38.50 15.80 -14.57
N VAL A 4 38.22 16.97 -14.02
CA VAL A 4 37.13 17.16 -13.04
C VAL A 4 35.78 16.89 -13.69
N ALA A 5 35.57 17.39 -14.91
CA ALA A 5 34.31 17.13 -15.64
C ALA A 5 34.16 15.63 -15.97
N ALA A 6 35.22 14.92 -16.32
CA ALA A 6 35.20 13.48 -16.58
C ALA A 6 34.89 12.68 -15.29
N LEU A 7 35.47 13.09 -14.14
CA LEU A 7 35.14 12.48 -12.84
C LEU A 7 33.69 12.71 -12.42
N LEU A 8 33.18 13.91 -12.61
CA LEU A 8 31.75 14.21 -12.35
C LEU A 8 30.83 13.40 -13.26
N ALA A 9 31.15 13.31 -14.55
CA ALA A 9 30.38 12.52 -15.50
C ALA A 9 30.31 11.04 -15.10
N ILE A 10 31.45 10.43 -14.73
CA ILE A 10 31.46 9.01 -14.31
C ILE A 10 30.74 8.80 -12.99
N LEU A 11 30.79 9.72 -12.03
CA LEU A 11 30.05 9.65 -10.79
C LEU A 11 28.54 9.71 -11.03
N LEU A 12 28.08 10.64 -11.88
CA LEU A 12 26.66 10.74 -12.25
C LEU A 12 26.19 9.49 -12.99
N ALA A 13 27.00 9.00 -13.94
CA ALA A 13 26.70 7.79 -14.68
C ALA A 13 26.61 6.54 -13.77
N ALA A 14 27.56 6.39 -12.85
CA ALA A 14 27.56 5.29 -11.89
C ALA A 14 26.35 5.37 -10.93
N SER A 15 25.99 6.57 -10.47
CA SER A 15 24.81 6.80 -9.63
C SER A 15 23.51 6.47 -10.37
N ALA A 16 23.38 6.93 -11.62
CA ALA A 16 22.23 6.61 -12.47
C ALA A 16 22.12 5.10 -12.74
N ALA A 17 23.24 4.45 -13.06
CA ALA A 17 23.29 3.00 -13.30
C ALA A 17 22.96 2.19 -12.03
N ALA A 18 23.46 2.59 -10.86
CA ALA A 18 23.16 1.95 -9.59
C ALA A 18 21.68 2.07 -9.23
N ALA A 19 21.08 3.26 -9.40
CA ALA A 19 19.66 3.47 -9.18
C ALA A 19 18.81 2.68 -10.19
N ALA A 20 19.19 2.67 -11.47
CA ALA A 20 18.52 1.89 -12.51
C ALA A 20 18.61 0.38 -12.24
N ALA A 21 19.74 -0.11 -11.73
CA ALA A 21 19.90 -1.51 -11.36
C ALA A 21 18.88 -1.97 -10.31
N LEU A 22 18.51 -1.12 -9.34
CA LEU A 22 17.50 -1.42 -8.33
C LEU A 22 16.08 -1.56 -8.91
N ILE A 23 15.83 -1.05 -10.13
CA ILE A 23 14.54 -1.23 -10.82
C ILE A 23 14.40 -2.68 -11.30
N ILE A 24 15.49 -3.27 -11.80
CA ILE A 24 15.46 -4.59 -12.48
C ILE A 24 16.09 -5.72 -11.67
N LEU A 25 17.03 -5.41 -10.78
CA LEU A 25 17.68 -6.42 -9.94
C LEU A 25 17.00 -6.50 -8.58
N PRO A 26 16.94 -7.70 -7.99
CA PRO A 26 16.45 -7.85 -6.64
C PRO A 26 17.34 -7.12 -5.64
N ALA A 27 16.73 -6.36 -4.73
CA ALA A 27 17.46 -5.62 -3.70
C ALA A 27 18.21 -6.59 -2.76
N PRO A 28 19.47 -6.33 -2.42
CA PRO A 28 20.24 -7.21 -1.53
C PRO A 28 19.93 -7.02 -0.04
N SER A 29 19.21 -5.95 0.33
CA SER A 29 18.83 -5.67 1.71
C SER A 29 17.47 -4.97 1.77
N LYS A 30 16.86 -4.96 2.98
CA LYS A 30 15.60 -4.26 3.22
C LYS A 30 15.68 -2.77 2.90
N SER A 31 16.75 -2.09 3.31
CA SER A 31 16.94 -0.66 3.02
C SER A 31 17.01 -0.37 1.53
N LEU A 32 17.72 -1.22 0.76
CA LEU A 32 17.79 -1.07 -0.69
C LEU A 32 16.48 -1.46 -1.39
N ALA A 33 15.66 -2.31 -0.79
CA ALA A 33 14.31 -2.58 -1.30
C ALA A 33 13.42 -1.32 -1.20
N PHE A 34 13.51 -0.55 -0.11
CA PHE A 34 12.82 0.75 -0.04
C PHE A 34 13.35 1.77 -1.05
N VAL A 35 14.67 1.79 -1.30
CA VAL A 35 15.24 2.63 -2.37
C VAL A 35 14.75 2.17 -3.75
N ALA A 36 14.57 0.86 -3.98
CA ALA A 36 14.03 0.32 -5.22
C ALA A 36 12.59 0.79 -5.51
N ILE A 37 11.75 0.98 -4.47
CA ILE A 37 10.41 1.57 -4.63
C ILE A 37 10.54 2.97 -5.22
N ALA A 38 11.34 3.83 -4.57
CA ALA A 38 11.56 5.20 -5.05
C ALA A 38 12.21 5.23 -6.44
N ALA A 39 13.16 4.34 -6.73
CA ALA A 39 13.81 4.25 -8.05
C ALA A 39 12.81 3.91 -9.16
N GLY A 40 11.88 2.98 -8.92
CA GLY A 40 10.83 2.64 -9.87
C GLY A 40 9.86 3.80 -10.11
N GLU A 41 9.32 4.37 -9.03
CA GLU A 41 8.34 5.46 -9.08
C GLU A 41 8.94 6.80 -9.55
N LYS A 42 10.23 7.00 -9.38
CA LYS A 42 10.98 8.22 -9.77
C LYS A 42 11.89 8.00 -10.98
N SER A 43 11.61 7.01 -11.81
CA SER A 43 12.51 6.59 -12.90
C SER A 43 12.84 7.73 -13.90
N VAL A 44 11.94 8.70 -14.10
CA VAL A 44 12.22 9.88 -14.93
C VAL A 44 13.36 10.75 -14.38
N PHE A 45 13.58 10.77 -13.07
CA PHE A 45 14.70 11.52 -12.49
C PHE A 45 16.02 10.77 -12.69
N ILE A 46 16.00 9.44 -12.75
CA ILE A 46 17.16 8.62 -13.14
C ILE A 46 17.51 8.90 -14.60
N LEU A 47 16.50 9.00 -15.47
CA LEU A 47 16.67 9.39 -16.86
C LEU A 47 17.34 10.77 -16.98
N ALA A 48 16.83 11.78 -16.26
CA ALA A 48 17.40 13.12 -16.26
C ALA A 48 18.87 13.11 -15.80
N LEU A 49 19.18 12.36 -14.73
CA LEU A 49 20.54 12.20 -14.22
C LEU A 49 21.46 11.55 -15.27
N ALA A 50 20.99 10.53 -15.95
CA ALA A 50 21.72 9.85 -17.02
C ALA A 50 21.99 10.78 -18.21
N VAL A 51 21.00 11.58 -18.62
CA VAL A 51 21.17 12.57 -19.71
C VAL A 51 22.23 13.61 -19.35
N VAL A 52 22.17 14.18 -18.14
CA VAL A 52 23.17 15.14 -17.66
C VAL A 52 24.57 14.51 -17.63
N GLY A 53 24.69 13.29 -17.10
CA GLY A 53 25.95 12.53 -17.06
C GLY A 53 26.53 12.29 -18.46
N ALA A 54 25.69 11.90 -19.43
CA ALA A 54 26.11 11.67 -20.82
C ALA A 54 26.58 12.97 -21.49
N VAL A 55 25.84 14.06 -21.32
CA VAL A 55 26.25 15.38 -21.87
C VAL A 55 27.58 15.83 -21.29
N LEU A 56 27.80 15.75 -20.00
CA LEU A 56 29.07 16.06 -19.36
C LEU A 56 30.19 15.18 -19.84
N ALA A 57 29.94 13.87 -20.06
CA ALA A 57 30.91 12.92 -20.59
C ALA A 57 31.37 13.32 -22.01
N LEU A 58 30.44 13.74 -22.87
CA LEU A 58 30.75 14.19 -24.23
C LEU A 58 31.64 15.43 -24.21
N PHE A 59 31.36 16.42 -23.37
CA PHE A 59 32.18 17.62 -23.22
C PHE A 59 33.57 17.34 -22.58
N ALA A 60 33.64 16.31 -21.73
CA ALA A 60 34.89 15.89 -21.06
C ALA A 60 35.77 14.98 -21.94
N SER A 61 35.28 14.53 -23.08
CA SER A 61 36.01 13.58 -23.97
C SER A 61 37.20 14.24 -24.66
N ARG A 62 38.40 13.95 -24.14
CA ARG A 62 39.71 14.40 -24.70
C ARG A 62 40.67 13.21 -24.66
N PRO A 63 41.81 13.26 -25.37
CA PRO A 63 42.73 12.13 -25.44
C PRO A 63 43.05 11.46 -24.09
N GLY A 64 43.23 12.24 -23.02
CA GLY A 64 43.55 11.72 -21.68
C GLY A 64 42.34 11.32 -20.80
N THR A 65 41.10 11.54 -21.26
CA THR A 65 39.85 11.21 -20.51
C THR A 65 38.86 10.42 -21.36
N ARG A 66 39.19 10.11 -22.60
CA ARG A 66 38.27 9.48 -23.58
C ARG A 66 37.69 8.17 -23.09
N LEU A 67 38.48 7.31 -22.46
CA LEU A 67 38.01 6.01 -21.95
C LEU A 67 36.95 6.20 -20.82
N LEU A 68 37.21 7.11 -19.88
CA LEU A 68 36.26 7.43 -18.80
C LEU A 68 34.98 8.03 -19.37
N ALA A 69 35.10 8.93 -20.36
CA ALA A 69 33.91 9.53 -21.00
C ALA A 69 33.10 8.48 -21.76
N MET A 70 33.74 7.57 -22.50
CA MET A 70 33.02 6.46 -23.15
C MET A 70 32.32 5.55 -22.17
N LEU A 71 32.98 5.17 -21.07
CA LEU A 71 32.36 4.36 -20.01
C LEU A 71 31.14 5.07 -19.38
N ALA A 72 31.28 6.37 -19.10
CA ALA A 72 30.16 7.17 -18.57
C ALA A 72 28.99 7.21 -19.55
N VAL A 73 29.22 7.41 -20.84
CA VAL A 73 28.17 7.38 -21.87
C VAL A 73 27.47 6.02 -21.91
N LEU A 74 28.21 4.92 -21.89
CA LEU A 74 27.65 3.57 -21.91
C LEU A 74 26.77 3.29 -20.66
N LEU A 75 27.24 3.68 -19.47
CA LEU A 75 26.48 3.56 -18.24
C LEU A 75 25.20 4.41 -18.29
N CYS A 76 25.28 5.64 -18.79
CA CYS A 76 24.12 6.50 -18.96
C CYS A 76 23.11 5.93 -19.96
N LEU A 77 23.56 5.37 -21.08
CA LEU A 77 22.68 4.72 -22.06
C LEU A 77 21.95 3.51 -21.43
N ALA A 78 22.68 2.67 -20.70
CA ALA A 78 22.08 1.53 -20.00
C ALA A 78 21.06 2.00 -18.96
N ALA A 79 21.39 3.00 -18.13
CA ALA A 79 20.49 3.57 -17.14
C ALA A 79 19.24 4.19 -17.78
N THR A 80 19.40 4.88 -18.93
CA THR A 80 18.29 5.45 -19.71
C THR A 80 17.30 4.37 -20.16
N VAL A 81 17.81 3.30 -20.79
CA VAL A 81 16.97 2.19 -21.26
C VAL A 81 16.18 1.58 -20.09
N VAL A 82 16.85 1.29 -18.98
CA VAL A 82 16.20 0.69 -17.80
C VAL A 82 15.17 1.65 -17.18
N ALA A 83 15.48 2.94 -17.05
CA ALA A 83 14.57 3.92 -16.44
C ALA A 83 13.32 4.20 -17.29
N LEU A 84 13.38 4.05 -18.60
CA LEU A 84 12.23 4.20 -19.49
C LEU A 84 11.21 3.07 -19.34
N VAL A 85 11.62 1.87 -18.91
CA VAL A 85 10.73 0.70 -18.86
C VAL A 85 9.59 0.89 -17.86
N PRO A 86 9.82 1.22 -16.55
CA PRO A 86 8.71 1.42 -15.62
C PRO A 86 7.79 2.57 -16.04
N PHE A 87 8.36 3.65 -16.58
CA PHE A 87 7.61 4.78 -17.09
C PHE A 87 6.69 4.37 -18.25
N ALA A 88 7.21 3.68 -19.26
CA ALA A 88 6.42 3.19 -20.39
C ALA A 88 5.34 2.18 -19.97
N GLN A 89 5.66 1.30 -19.03
CA GLN A 89 4.68 0.34 -18.49
C GLN A 89 3.58 1.03 -17.68
N ALA A 90 3.91 2.06 -16.89
CA ALA A 90 2.90 2.84 -16.19
C ALA A 90 1.95 3.55 -17.18
N LEU A 91 2.47 4.15 -18.25
CA LEU A 91 1.65 4.76 -19.31
C LEU A 91 0.74 3.73 -19.98
N ARG A 92 1.27 2.54 -20.27
CA ARG A 92 0.49 1.44 -20.85
C ARG A 92 -0.67 1.04 -19.92
N VAL A 93 -0.40 0.76 -18.65
CA VAL A 93 -1.43 0.38 -17.66
C VAL A 93 -2.45 1.51 -17.50
N ALA A 94 -2.01 2.78 -17.44
CA ALA A 94 -2.92 3.92 -17.38
C ALA A 94 -3.86 3.97 -18.59
N SER A 95 -3.33 3.72 -19.81
CA SER A 95 -4.13 3.65 -21.03
C SER A 95 -5.13 2.48 -21.01
N GLU A 96 -4.68 1.28 -20.62
CA GLU A 96 -5.53 0.09 -20.48
C GLU A 96 -6.64 0.32 -19.46
N GLN A 97 -6.31 0.99 -18.36
CA GLN A 97 -7.23 1.37 -17.29
C GLN A 97 -7.99 2.68 -17.58
N ARG A 98 -7.78 3.35 -18.70
CA ARG A 98 -8.40 4.65 -19.04
C ARG A 98 -8.24 5.69 -17.92
N VAL A 99 -7.03 5.79 -17.37
CA VAL A 99 -6.65 6.72 -16.31
C VAL A 99 -5.87 7.88 -16.89
N ASP A 100 -6.31 9.10 -16.60
CA ASP A 100 -5.58 10.32 -16.93
C ASP A 100 -4.51 10.61 -15.86
N LEU A 101 -3.24 10.60 -16.26
CA LEU A 101 -2.11 10.82 -15.38
C LEU A 101 -1.81 12.32 -15.23
N ASN A 102 -1.63 12.77 -14.01
CA ASN A 102 -1.22 14.15 -13.71
C ASN A 102 0.30 14.23 -13.58
N PHE A 103 0.98 14.61 -14.67
CA PHE A 103 2.44 14.75 -14.70
C PHE A 103 2.98 15.83 -13.76
N SER A 104 2.23 16.90 -13.51
CA SER A 104 2.62 17.93 -12.54
C SER A 104 2.63 17.36 -11.12
N ARG A 105 1.65 16.53 -10.76
CA ARG A 105 1.62 15.80 -9.50
C ARG A 105 2.79 14.80 -9.43
N TYR A 106 3.07 14.08 -10.52
CA TYR A 106 4.20 13.15 -10.61
C TYR A 106 5.56 13.83 -10.38
N LEU A 107 5.82 14.96 -11.00
CA LEU A 107 7.08 15.69 -10.81
C LEU A 107 7.27 16.19 -9.37
N ARG A 108 6.19 16.54 -8.70
CA ARG A 108 6.18 16.97 -7.30
C ARG A 108 5.99 15.83 -6.30
N SER A 109 5.87 14.58 -6.79
CA SER A 109 5.63 13.43 -5.94
C SER A 109 6.76 13.25 -4.91
N HIS A 110 6.42 12.81 -3.70
CA HIS A 110 7.33 12.59 -2.59
C HIS A 110 6.86 11.40 -1.77
N ILE A 111 7.74 10.87 -0.91
CA ILE A 111 7.35 9.85 0.05
C ILE A 111 6.36 10.49 1.03
N ASP A 112 5.22 9.84 1.25
CA ASP A 112 4.25 10.30 2.23
C ASP A 112 4.86 10.19 3.64
N THR A 113 5.27 11.32 4.15
CA THR A 113 5.77 11.49 5.51
C THR A 113 5.00 12.64 6.09
N GLU A 114 3.93 12.37 6.80
CA GLU A 114 3.11 13.34 7.51
C GLU A 114 3.14 14.77 6.94
N GLY A 115 2.35 15.03 5.90
CA GLY A 115 2.19 16.36 5.31
C GLY A 115 1.21 17.24 6.11
N PRO A 116 1.12 18.54 5.83
CA PRO A 116 0.12 19.42 6.44
C PRO A 116 -1.28 19.02 5.93
N ILE A 117 -2.02 18.32 6.76
CA ILE A 117 -3.34 17.78 6.46
C ILE A 117 -4.40 18.81 6.84
N LYS A 118 -5.26 19.19 5.88
CA LYS A 118 -6.18 20.31 6.05
C LYS A 118 -7.48 19.99 6.77
N ALA A 119 -7.87 18.74 6.91
CA ALA A 119 -9.20 18.37 7.42
C ALA A 119 -9.18 17.04 8.17
N LYS A 120 -8.34 16.96 9.21
CA LYS A 120 -8.20 15.78 10.05
C LYS A 120 -8.80 16.04 11.43
N LYS A 121 -9.71 15.16 11.86
CA LYS A 121 -10.17 15.04 13.25
C LYS A 121 -9.80 13.64 13.76
N THR A 122 -9.18 13.57 14.92
CA THR A 122 -8.95 12.28 15.58
C THR A 122 -10.09 11.98 16.55
N VAL A 123 -10.65 10.76 16.46
CA VAL A 123 -11.66 10.27 17.39
C VAL A 123 -11.22 8.92 17.98
N VAL A 124 -11.57 8.69 19.25
CA VAL A 124 -11.39 7.39 19.91
C VAL A 124 -12.64 6.55 19.62
N PHE A 125 -12.45 5.38 19.01
CA PHE A 125 -13.56 4.48 18.69
C PHE A 125 -13.68 3.29 19.65
N ALA A 126 -12.63 2.99 20.40
CA ALA A 126 -12.64 1.95 21.42
C ALA A 126 -11.71 2.25 22.57
N GLU A 127 -12.13 1.86 23.76
CA GLU A 127 -11.29 1.77 24.96
C GLU A 127 -11.29 0.32 25.43
N LEU A 128 -10.12 -0.32 25.34
CA LEU A 128 -9.98 -1.75 25.57
C LEU A 128 -9.19 -2.01 26.85
N PRO A 129 -9.63 -2.96 27.69
CA PRO A 129 -8.86 -3.38 28.85
C PRO A 129 -7.48 -3.89 28.43
N GLN A 130 -6.45 -3.43 29.13
CA GLN A 130 -5.07 -3.86 28.96
C GLN A 130 -4.43 -4.06 30.33
N GLN A 131 -3.38 -4.91 30.39
CA GLN A 131 -2.62 -5.09 31.62
C GLN A 131 -2.06 -3.73 32.08
N GLY A 132 -2.44 -3.30 33.26
CA GLY A 132 -2.03 -2.01 33.82
C GLY A 132 -2.91 -0.80 33.45
N GLY A 133 -4.08 -0.99 32.81
CA GLY A 133 -4.99 0.11 32.49
C GLY A 133 -5.88 -0.12 31.29
N THR A 134 -6.15 0.95 30.56
CA THR A 134 -6.98 0.97 29.34
C THR A 134 -6.15 1.42 28.16
N ARG A 135 -6.33 0.77 27.01
CA ARG A 135 -5.77 1.20 25.72
C ARG A 135 -6.88 1.83 24.89
N SER A 136 -6.70 3.08 24.52
CA SER A 136 -7.57 3.75 23.55
C SER A 136 -7.10 3.44 22.13
N LEU A 137 -8.05 3.14 21.24
CA LEU A 137 -7.83 3.01 19.80
C LEU A 137 -8.47 4.19 19.10
N GLY A 138 -7.68 4.90 18.30
CA GLY A 138 -8.08 6.08 17.58
C GLY A 138 -8.26 5.85 16.08
N MET A 139 -8.96 6.76 15.44
CA MET A 139 -8.98 6.91 13.98
C MET A 139 -8.87 8.37 13.59
N ASP A 140 -8.24 8.64 12.47
CA ASP A 140 -8.18 9.95 11.87
C ASP A 140 -9.25 10.05 10.78
N VAL A 141 -10.06 11.09 10.86
CA VAL A 141 -11.19 11.31 9.96
C VAL A 141 -10.87 12.44 9.02
N TYR A 142 -10.94 12.16 7.72
CA TYR A 142 -10.77 13.14 6.65
C TYR A 142 -12.12 13.30 5.97
N VAL A 143 -12.59 14.54 5.88
CA VAL A 143 -13.86 14.88 5.24
C VAL A 143 -13.63 15.60 3.91
N PRO A 144 -14.56 15.52 2.94
CA PRO A 144 -14.43 16.19 1.65
C PRO A 144 -14.08 17.67 1.80
N SER A 145 -13.00 18.13 1.13
CA SER A 145 -12.59 19.54 1.12
C SER A 145 -13.65 20.40 0.42
N GLY A 146 -14.02 21.51 1.06
CA GLY A 146 -15.18 22.33 0.68
C GLY A 146 -16.40 22.08 1.57
N THR A 147 -16.36 21.06 2.40
CA THR A 147 -17.30 20.80 3.49
C THR A 147 -16.74 21.21 4.87
N LEU A 148 -15.81 22.16 4.95
CA LEU A 148 -15.76 23.08 6.10
C LEU A 148 -17.10 23.83 6.14
N ARG A 149 -18.17 23.07 5.94
CA ARG A 149 -19.54 23.51 6.08
C ARG A 149 -19.87 23.54 7.56
N PRO A 150 -20.65 24.52 7.99
CA PRO A 150 -21.25 24.49 9.31
C PRO A 150 -22.28 23.35 9.46
N ALA A 151 -22.51 22.52 8.44
CA ALA A 151 -23.43 21.39 8.44
C ALA A 151 -22.85 20.20 7.63
N PRO A 152 -23.14 18.94 8.03
CA PRO A 152 -22.79 17.77 7.24
C PRO A 152 -23.41 17.83 5.83
N PRO A 153 -22.88 17.08 4.84
CA PRO A 153 -23.45 17.01 3.49
C PRO A 153 -24.96 16.70 3.56
N ALA A 154 -25.74 17.35 2.70
CA ALA A 154 -27.20 17.10 2.64
C ALA A 154 -27.49 15.63 2.24
N GLU A 155 -26.68 15.07 1.34
CA GLU A 155 -26.74 13.67 0.96
C GLU A 155 -25.61 12.87 1.65
N PRO A 156 -25.89 11.63 2.10
CA PRO A 156 -24.88 10.77 2.71
C PRO A 156 -23.73 10.47 1.75
N SER A 157 -22.49 10.68 2.22
CA SER A 157 -21.28 10.37 1.45
C SER A 157 -20.92 8.89 1.52
N ARG A 158 -20.13 8.41 0.54
CA ARG A 158 -19.47 7.11 0.64
C ARG A 158 -18.32 7.20 1.64
N ALA A 159 -18.00 6.09 2.30
CA ALA A 159 -16.91 6.04 3.25
C ALA A 159 -15.81 5.08 2.80
N ILE A 160 -14.56 5.42 3.12
CA ILE A 160 -13.41 4.52 3.04
C ILE A 160 -12.86 4.33 4.45
N VAL A 161 -12.76 3.09 4.90
CA VAL A 161 -12.04 2.72 6.13
C VAL A 161 -10.68 2.18 5.74
N VAL A 162 -9.61 2.80 6.24
CA VAL A 162 -8.23 2.47 5.86
C VAL A 162 -7.54 1.71 6.98
N ALA A 163 -7.00 0.53 6.68
CA ALA A 163 -6.14 -0.25 7.58
C ALA A 163 -4.68 -0.17 7.10
N HIS A 164 -3.80 0.37 7.93
CA HIS A 164 -2.38 0.59 7.61
C HIS A 164 -1.59 -0.71 7.45
N GLY A 165 -0.41 -0.64 6.82
CA GLY A 165 0.54 -1.74 6.69
C GLY A 165 1.39 -1.94 7.94
N GLY A 166 2.58 -2.57 7.80
CA GLY A 166 3.57 -2.69 8.88
C GLY A 166 3.81 -4.11 9.39
N GLY A 167 3.42 -5.15 8.65
CA GLY A 167 3.71 -6.55 9.02
C GLY A 167 3.12 -6.94 10.36
N TRP A 168 1.94 -6.45 10.70
CA TRP A 168 1.17 -6.67 11.94
C TRP A 168 1.91 -6.27 13.23
N SER A 169 3.06 -5.63 13.14
CA SER A 169 3.93 -5.31 14.29
C SER A 169 4.41 -3.86 14.33
N ALA A 170 4.03 -3.06 13.36
CA ALA A 170 4.37 -1.65 13.20
C ALA A 170 3.31 -0.95 12.36
N GLY A 171 3.49 0.33 12.13
CA GLY A 171 2.56 1.19 11.41
C GLY A 171 1.59 1.90 12.35
N ASP A 172 0.99 2.94 11.84
CA ASP A 172 0.01 3.74 12.56
C ASP A 172 -1.00 4.33 11.57
N ARG A 173 -2.15 4.82 12.09
CA ARG A 173 -3.03 5.70 11.33
C ARG A 173 -2.24 6.92 10.87
N GLY A 174 -2.51 7.38 9.68
CA GLY A 174 -1.77 8.52 9.10
C GLY A 174 -0.53 8.14 8.29
N ASP A 175 -0.10 6.87 8.28
CA ASP A 175 1.03 6.42 7.46
C ASP A 175 0.83 6.70 5.95
N ALA A 176 -0.42 6.82 5.49
CA ALA A 176 -0.77 7.19 4.13
C ALA A 176 -1.75 8.39 4.11
N SER A 177 -1.48 9.39 4.95
CA SER A 177 -2.35 10.53 5.20
C SER A 177 -2.66 11.37 3.96
N LEU A 178 -1.69 11.52 3.04
CA LEU A 178 -1.88 12.24 1.78
C LEU A 178 -2.84 11.50 0.84
N ALA A 179 -2.78 10.16 0.81
CA ALA A 179 -3.73 9.36 0.05
C ALA A 179 -5.13 9.42 0.69
N SER A 180 -5.23 9.38 2.01
CA SER A 180 -6.49 9.53 2.74
C SER A 180 -7.13 10.90 2.47
N GLN A 181 -6.33 11.98 2.51
CA GLN A 181 -6.81 13.32 2.13
C GLN A 181 -7.22 13.39 0.65
N TRP A 182 -6.47 12.74 -0.24
CA TRP A 182 -6.80 12.72 -1.66
C TRP A 182 -8.16 12.06 -1.92
N PHE A 183 -8.47 10.94 -1.27
CA PHE A 183 -9.80 10.32 -1.36
C PHE A 183 -10.89 11.24 -0.78
N ALA A 184 -10.60 11.95 0.30
CA ALA A 184 -11.54 12.91 0.87
C ALA A 184 -11.82 14.07 -0.10
N ASP A 185 -10.80 14.57 -0.79
CA ASP A 185 -10.94 15.61 -1.84
C ASP A 185 -11.76 15.12 -3.04
N HIS A 186 -11.89 13.79 -3.21
CA HIS A 186 -12.72 13.14 -4.24
C HIS A 186 -14.11 12.70 -3.72
N GLY A 187 -14.55 13.23 -2.57
CA GLY A 187 -15.92 13.09 -2.10
C GLY A 187 -16.19 11.96 -1.12
N PHE A 188 -15.16 11.28 -0.63
CA PHE A 188 -15.30 10.24 0.39
C PHE A 188 -15.10 10.82 1.79
N THR A 189 -15.80 10.28 2.79
CA THR A 189 -15.34 10.41 4.17
C THR A 189 -14.38 9.26 4.45
N VAL A 190 -13.14 9.57 4.84
CA VAL A 190 -12.09 8.57 5.06
C VAL A 190 -11.82 8.43 6.55
N PHE A 191 -11.80 7.19 7.03
CA PHE A 191 -11.49 6.81 8.39
C PHE A 191 -10.22 5.97 8.40
N ASP A 192 -9.09 6.56 8.78
CA ASP A 192 -7.80 5.89 8.87
C ASP A 192 -7.62 5.33 10.28
N VAL A 193 -7.72 4.00 10.43
CA VAL A 193 -7.92 3.36 11.72
C VAL A 193 -6.65 2.78 12.30
N GLU A 194 -6.47 2.97 13.60
CA GLU A 194 -5.49 2.26 14.41
C GLU A 194 -5.99 0.84 14.70
N TYR A 195 -5.08 -0.12 14.73
CA TYR A 195 -5.31 -1.46 15.27
C TYR A 195 -4.10 -1.91 16.10
N ARG A 196 -4.28 -2.84 17.01
CA ARG A 196 -3.19 -3.31 17.89
C ARG A 196 -2.12 -4.04 17.11
N THR A 197 -0.89 -3.52 17.18
CA THR A 197 0.31 -4.12 16.61
C THR A 197 1.14 -4.88 17.63
N SER A 198 0.82 -4.73 18.92
CA SER A 198 1.50 -5.38 20.05
C SER A 198 0.58 -5.55 21.26
N PRO A 199 0.88 -6.46 22.21
CA PRO A 199 1.90 -7.51 22.10
C PRO A 199 1.51 -8.59 21.07
N GLN A 200 2.50 -9.31 20.57
CA GLN A 200 2.29 -10.48 19.71
C GLN A 200 2.22 -11.75 20.57
N PRO A 201 1.46 -12.80 20.17
CA PRO A 201 0.61 -12.86 18.97
C PRO A 201 -0.61 -11.92 19.07
N ASN A 202 -0.93 -11.21 17.99
CA ASN A 202 -1.96 -10.18 18.01
C ASN A 202 -3.06 -10.36 16.92
N TRP A 203 -3.10 -11.50 16.26
CA TRP A 203 -4.05 -11.79 15.17
C TRP A 203 -5.51 -11.52 15.55
N LYS A 204 -5.91 -11.95 16.76
CA LYS A 204 -7.29 -11.76 17.24
C LYS A 204 -7.59 -10.29 17.52
N GLY A 205 -6.64 -9.60 18.18
CA GLY A 205 -6.77 -8.18 18.49
C GLY A 205 -6.79 -7.33 17.23
N ALA A 206 -5.79 -7.48 16.35
CA ALA A 206 -5.69 -6.67 15.14
C ALA A 206 -6.91 -6.82 14.22
N THR A 207 -7.38 -8.05 13.98
CA THR A 207 -8.60 -8.29 13.18
C THR A 207 -9.85 -7.73 13.87
N GLY A 208 -9.97 -7.95 15.18
CA GLY A 208 -11.11 -7.49 15.96
C GLY A 208 -11.19 -5.97 16.05
N ASP A 209 -10.06 -5.27 16.07
CA ASP A 209 -9.99 -3.81 16.13
C ASP A 209 -10.49 -3.17 14.83
N VAL A 210 -10.11 -3.73 13.66
CA VAL A 210 -10.65 -3.29 12.37
C VAL A 210 -12.17 -3.49 12.31
N LYS A 211 -12.67 -4.63 12.77
CA LYS A 211 -14.11 -4.89 12.87
C LYS A 211 -14.81 -3.91 13.83
N CYS A 212 -14.18 -3.64 14.97
CA CYS A 212 -14.71 -2.68 15.94
C CYS A 212 -14.85 -1.28 15.33
N ALA A 213 -13.82 -0.82 14.58
CA ALA A 213 -13.88 0.47 13.89
C ALA A 213 -15.05 0.54 12.91
N ILE A 214 -15.25 -0.51 12.07
CA ILE A 214 -16.38 -0.57 11.13
C ILE A 214 -17.71 -0.46 11.87
N GLY A 215 -17.92 -1.26 12.91
CA GLY A 215 -19.15 -1.24 13.71
C GLY A 215 -19.38 0.12 14.39
N TRP A 216 -18.31 0.77 14.87
CA TRP A 216 -18.39 2.10 15.45
C TRP A 216 -18.79 3.16 14.40
N ILE A 217 -18.15 3.13 13.21
CA ILE A 217 -18.45 4.04 12.10
C ILE A 217 -19.91 3.93 11.67
N LYS A 218 -20.43 2.72 11.53
CA LYS A 218 -21.84 2.50 11.18
C LYS A 218 -22.82 3.10 12.20
N ARG A 219 -22.53 2.94 13.49
CA ARG A 219 -23.38 3.53 14.54
C ARG A 219 -23.34 5.05 14.57
N HIS A 220 -22.22 5.64 14.11
CA HIS A 220 -22.02 7.09 14.11
C HIS A 220 -22.12 7.67 12.69
N ALA A 221 -22.83 6.99 11.80
CA ALA A 221 -22.94 7.37 10.39
C ALA A 221 -23.46 8.80 10.18
N THR A 222 -24.37 9.26 11.04
CA THR A 222 -25.03 10.56 10.96
C THR A 222 -24.63 11.48 12.11
N THR A 223 -23.34 11.80 12.23
CA THR A 223 -22.86 12.76 13.23
C THR A 223 -22.77 14.20 12.65
N PRO A 224 -22.67 15.23 13.50
CA PRO A 224 -22.50 16.61 13.03
C PRO A 224 -21.24 16.83 12.19
N ASP A 225 -20.21 15.98 12.36
CA ASP A 225 -18.93 16.13 11.68
C ASP A 225 -18.90 15.50 10.28
N TRP A 226 -19.76 14.50 10.03
CA TRP A 226 -19.92 13.82 8.74
C TRP A 226 -21.33 13.21 8.62
N ASN A 227 -21.71 12.94 7.37
CA ASN A 227 -22.94 12.22 7.05
C ASN A 227 -22.57 11.15 6.00
N ILE A 228 -22.52 9.87 6.42
CA ILE A 228 -22.17 8.75 5.55
C ILE A 228 -23.33 7.77 5.41
N ASP A 229 -23.36 7.07 4.28
CA ASP A 229 -24.22 5.91 4.11
C ASP A 229 -23.56 4.66 4.72
N PRO A 230 -24.09 4.08 5.81
CA PRO A 230 -23.52 2.91 6.46
C PRO A 230 -23.53 1.66 5.57
N GLY A 231 -24.31 1.63 4.50
CA GLY A 231 -24.33 0.58 3.49
C GLY A 231 -23.27 0.75 2.41
N ARG A 232 -22.61 1.92 2.32
CA ARG A 232 -21.64 2.26 1.26
C ARG A 232 -20.24 2.49 1.84
N ILE A 233 -19.75 1.51 2.58
CA ILE A 233 -18.41 1.51 3.17
C ILE A 233 -17.49 0.61 2.34
N THR A 234 -16.39 1.16 1.87
CA THR A 234 -15.25 0.43 1.29
C THR A 234 -14.18 0.23 2.36
N LEU A 235 -13.75 -0.99 2.58
CA LEU A 235 -12.62 -1.29 3.46
C LEU A 235 -11.35 -1.41 2.63
N LEU A 236 -10.40 -0.50 2.82
CA LEU A 236 -9.13 -0.45 2.09
C LEU A 236 -7.99 -0.82 3.04
N GLY A 237 -7.10 -1.69 2.60
CA GLY A 237 -5.93 -2.03 3.40
C GLY A 237 -4.67 -2.22 2.57
N ARG A 238 -3.51 -2.00 3.22
CA ARG A 238 -2.18 -2.11 2.62
C ARG A 238 -1.36 -3.20 3.31
N SER A 239 -0.77 -4.15 2.55
CA SER A 239 0.10 -5.19 3.11
C SER A 239 -0.60 -5.97 4.23
N ALA A 240 -0.06 -5.96 5.44
CA ALA A 240 -0.70 -6.53 6.64
C ALA A 240 -2.12 -5.97 6.87
N GLY A 241 -2.35 -4.68 6.66
CA GLY A 241 -3.67 -4.07 6.71
C GLY A 241 -4.60 -4.55 5.60
N GLY A 242 -4.06 -4.83 4.40
CA GLY A 242 -4.80 -5.46 3.31
C GLY A 242 -5.27 -6.88 3.66
N HIS A 243 -4.42 -7.65 4.33
CA HIS A 243 -4.80 -8.94 4.90
C HIS A 243 -5.93 -8.79 5.93
N LEU A 244 -5.79 -7.86 6.90
CA LEU A 244 -6.79 -7.62 7.93
C LEU A 244 -8.12 -7.13 7.33
N ALA A 245 -8.06 -6.30 6.29
CA ALA A 245 -9.22 -5.81 5.56
C ALA A 245 -9.99 -6.95 4.87
N LEU A 246 -9.28 -7.80 4.13
CA LEU A 246 -9.88 -8.98 3.49
C LEU A 246 -10.50 -9.92 4.54
N LEU A 247 -9.77 -10.19 5.63
CA LEU A 247 -10.23 -11.09 6.66
C LEU A 247 -11.47 -10.55 7.39
N ALA A 248 -11.51 -9.25 7.72
CA ALA A 248 -12.66 -8.60 8.32
C ALA A 248 -13.88 -8.60 7.38
N ALA A 249 -13.66 -8.29 6.09
CA ALA A 249 -14.71 -8.23 5.07
C ALA A 249 -15.32 -9.61 4.74
N TYR A 250 -14.48 -10.67 4.70
CA TYR A 250 -14.95 -12.03 4.34
C TYR A 250 -15.50 -12.83 5.51
N ALA A 251 -15.23 -12.39 6.73
CA ALA A 251 -15.69 -13.08 7.94
C ALA A 251 -16.36 -12.12 8.93
N PRO A 252 -17.35 -11.29 8.50
CA PRO A 252 -17.95 -10.27 9.38
C PRO A 252 -18.56 -10.86 10.65
N ASN A 253 -19.19 -12.03 10.57
CA ASN A 253 -19.91 -12.68 11.67
C ASN A 253 -19.24 -13.98 12.15
N ASP A 254 -17.95 -14.22 11.82
CA ASP A 254 -17.28 -15.44 12.30
C ASP A 254 -16.91 -15.31 13.78
N ALA A 255 -17.46 -16.20 14.59
CA ALA A 255 -17.23 -16.22 16.05
C ALA A 255 -15.76 -16.47 16.43
N ARG A 256 -14.95 -17.06 15.54
CA ARG A 256 -13.49 -17.23 15.74
C ARG A 256 -12.72 -15.93 15.59
N LEU A 257 -13.30 -14.96 14.90
CA LEU A 257 -12.75 -13.63 14.59
C LEU A 257 -13.69 -12.52 15.09
N PRO A 258 -13.96 -12.46 16.41
CA PRO A 258 -14.92 -11.50 16.97
C PRO A 258 -14.40 -10.06 16.83
N SER A 259 -15.32 -9.08 16.83
CA SER A 259 -14.97 -7.69 17.04
C SER A 259 -14.37 -7.48 18.42
N SER A 260 -13.40 -6.56 18.54
CA SER A 260 -12.83 -6.16 19.83
C SER A 260 -13.70 -5.19 20.62
N CYS A 261 -14.75 -4.65 20.02
CA CYS A 261 -15.67 -3.75 20.72
C CYS A 261 -16.36 -4.47 21.89
N PRO A 262 -16.66 -3.77 22.99
CA PRO A 262 -17.47 -4.32 24.06
C PRO A 262 -18.81 -4.85 23.55
N GLU A 263 -19.36 -5.84 24.22
CA GLU A 263 -20.69 -6.41 23.90
C GLU A 263 -21.75 -5.31 23.78
N GLY A 264 -22.60 -5.41 22.76
CA GLY A 264 -23.61 -4.39 22.46
C GLY A 264 -23.12 -3.22 21.61
N SER A 265 -21.83 -3.14 21.28
CA SER A 265 -21.24 -2.04 20.51
C SER A 265 -21.41 -2.13 18.98
N GLY A 266 -22.37 -2.89 18.48
CA GLY A 266 -22.74 -3.01 17.06
C GLY A 266 -22.22 -4.30 16.42
N PRO A 267 -23.12 -5.22 16.07
CA PRO A 267 -22.77 -6.49 15.47
C PRO A 267 -22.43 -6.39 13.98
N ASP A 268 -22.92 -5.38 13.27
CA ASP A 268 -22.74 -5.28 11.83
C ASP A 268 -21.37 -4.70 11.46
N THR A 269 -20.48 -5.57 11.02
CA THR A 269 -19.16 -5.23 10.49
C THR A 269 -19.03 -5.53 8.99
N SER A 270 -20.16 -5.72 8.29
CA SER A 270 -20.19 -5.91 6.85
C SER A 270 -19.77 -4.64 6.12
N VAL A 271 -19.25 -4.80 4.90
CA VAL A 271 -18.84 -3.69 4.03
C VAL A 271 -19.34 -3.93 2.61
N GLU A 272 -19.54 -2.87 1.83
CA GLU A 272 -19.96 -2.94 0.43
C GLU A 272 -18.86 -3.55 -0.46
N SER A 273 -17.62 -3.17 -0.20
CA SER A 273 -16.46 -3.61 -0.98
C SER A 273 -15.18 -3.63 -0.15
N VAL A 274 -14.19 -4.37 -0.64
CA VAL A 274 -12.85 -4.39 -0.07
C VAL A 274 -11.79 -4.15 -1.14
N VAL A 275 -10.80 -3.32 -0.81
CA VAL A 275 -9.63 -3.02 -1.64
C VAL A 275 -8.38 -3.46 -0.89
N ALA A 276 -7.61 -4.35 -1.49
CA ALA A 276 -6.40 -4.87 -0.88
C ALA A 276 -5.17 -4.59 -1.74
N TYR A 277 -4.28 -3.77 -1.23
CA TYR A 277 -2.99 -3.47 -1.84
C TYR A 277 -1.96 -4.50 -1.37
N TYR A 278 -1.35 -5.23 -2.29
CA TYR A 278 -0.24 -6.17 -2.09
C TYR A 278 -0.36 -6.97 -0.79
N ALA A 279 -1.56 -7.50 -0.55
CA ALA A 279 -1.89 -8.23 0.67
C ALA A 279 -1.44 -9.68 0.62
N PRO A 280 -0.93 -10.26 1.72
CA PRO A 280 -0.84 -11.71 1.86
C PRO A 280 -2.24 -12.31 2.07
N THR A 281 -2.61 -13.31 1.27
CA THR A 281 -3.96 -13.86 1.20
C THR A 281 -4.06 -15.33 1.59
N ASP A 282 -2.94 -16.08 1.45
CA ASP A 282 -2.78 -17.44 1.93
C ASP A 282 -1.57 -17.49 2.87
N LEU A 283 -1.82 -17.68 4.16
CA LEU A 283 -0.76 -17.53 5.15
C LEU A 283 0.10 -18.79 5.28
N VAL A 284 -0.44 -19.98 4.93
CA VAL A 284 0.35 -21.21 4.86
C VAL A 284 1.36 -21.07 3.73
N TRP A 285 0.88 -20.76 2.53
CA TRP A 285 1.75 -20.55 1.37
C TRP A 285 2.78 -19.44 1.61
N GLY A 286 2.36 -18.30 2.18
CA GLY A 286 3.25 -17.16 2.46
C GLY A 286 4.31 -17.47 3.53
N TYR A 287 4.06 -18.41 4.45
CA TYR A 287 5.04 -18.90 5.40
C TYR A 287 6.10 -19.78 4.71
N GLU A 288 5.66 -20.67 3.84
CA GLU A 288 6.52 -21.64 3.14
C GLU A 288 7.33 -21.01 1.99
N HIS A 289 6.83 -19.92 1.39
CA HIS A 289 7.38 -19.32 0.19
C HIS A 289 7.73 -17.82 0.36
N PRO A 290 8.64 -17.46 1.28
CA PRO A 290 9.10 -16.08 1.40
C PRO A 290 9.81 -15.65 0.11
N VAL A 291 9.40 -14.51 -0.48
CA VAL A 291 9.95 -14.02 -1.76
C VAL A 291 11.46 -13.75 -1.65
N ARG A 292 11.84 -13.01 -0.63
CA ARG A 292 13.24 -12.64 -0.33
C ARG A 292 13.44 -12.60 1.18
N LYS A 293 13.73 -13.75 1.78
CA LYS A 293 13.84 -13.91 3.23
C LYS A 293 14.83 -12.94 3.88
N GLN A 294 15.94 -12.62 3.21
CA GLN A 294 16.94 -11.66 3.69
C GLN A 294 16.47 -10.19 3.61
N VAL A 295 15.44 -9.88 2.81
CA VAL A 295 14.85 -8.56 2.69
C VAL A 295 13.64 -8.44 3.62
N TYR A 296 12.76 -9.43 3.58
CA TYR A 296 11.56 -9.53 4.41
C TYR A 296 11.26 -11.00 4.73
N ASP A 297 11.50 -11.40 5.97
CA ASP A 297 11.20 -12.75 6.45
C ASP A 297 9.71 -12.88 6.78
N SER A 298 8.90 -13.24 5.76
CA SER A 298 7.46 -13.44 5.92
C SER A 298 7.15 -14.59 6.89
N SER A 299 7.96 -15.65 6.90
CA SER A 299 7.79 -16.78 7.81
C SER A 299 7.89 -16.34 9.27
N GLU A 300 8.93 -15.56 9.62
CA GLU A 300 9.10 -15.04 10.97
C GLU A 300 8.01 -14.03 11.37
N LYS A 301 7.57 -13.19 10.44
CA LYS A 301 6.47 -12.25 10.66
C LYS A 301 5.15 -12.97 10.95
N LEU A 302 4.82 -13.98 10.15
CA LEU A 302 3.62 -14.80 10.34
C LEU A 302 3.69 -15.60 11.63
N ARG A 303 4.84 -16.21 11.94
CA ARG A 303 5.05 -16.95 13.19
C ARG A 303 4.77 -16.08 14.43
N LYS A 304 5.24 -14.83 14.42
CA LYS A 304 5.00 -13.88 15.52
C LYS A 304 3.55 -13.42 15.57
N PHE A 305 2.97 -13.08 14.44
CA PHE A 305 1.58 -12.60 14.35
C PHE A 305 0.58 -13.66 14.82
N ILE A 306 0.79 -14.92 14.43
CA ILE A 306 -0.12 -16.04 14.72
C ILE A 306 0.22 -16.73 16.05
N GLY A 307 1.48 -16.76 16.44
CA GLY A 307 1.96 -17.40 17.67
C GLY A 307 2.38 -18.87 17.49
N GLY A 308 2.71 -19.28 16.28
CA GLY A 308 3.15 -20.66 15.95
C GLY A 308 3.53 -20.79 14.49
N THR A 309 3.78 -22.00 14.03
CA THR A 309 4.09 -22.34 12.65
C THR A 309 2.94 -23.14 12.01
N PRO A 310 2.87 -23.33 10.70
CA PRO A 310 1.84 -24.16 10.07
C PRO A 310 1.80 -25.60 10.63
N GLU A 311 2.93 -26.15 11.06
CA GLU A 311 3.00 -27.47 11.65
C GLU A 311 2.38 -27.52 13.05
N THR A 312 2.45 -26.43 13.83
CA THR A 312 1.97 -26.38 15.22
C THR A 312 0.58 -25.77 15.36
N THR A 313 0.20 -24.86 14.45
CA THR A 313 -1.04 -24.09 14.48
C THR A 313 -1.68 -23.98 13.09
N GLY A 314 -1.59 -25.00 12.26
CA GLY A 314 -2.02 -24.99 10.86
C GLY A 314 -3.49 -24.62 10.66
N ASP A 315 -4.39 -25.07 11.57
CA ASP A 315 -5.80 -24.67 11.50
C ASP A 315 -5.98 -23.16 11.66
N LEU A 316 -5.18 -22.54 12.54
CA LEU A 316 -5.23 -21.09 12.72
C LEU A 316 -4.70 -20.33 11.49
N TYR A 317 -3.63 -20.85 10.84
CA TYR A 317 -3.16 -20.31 9.58
C TYR A 317 -4.26 -20.30 8.51
N ARG A 318 -5.02 -21.41 8.38
CA ARG A 318 -6.16 -21.50 7.46
C ARG A 318 -7.29 -20.54 7.85
N VAL A 319 -7.64 -20.49 9.13
CA VAL A 319 -8.68 -19.55 9.63
C VAL A 319 -8.32 -18.10 9.31
N LEU A 320 -7.04 -17.75 9.36
CA LEU A 320 -6.52 -16.42 9.10
C LEU A 320 -6.17 -16.17 7.62
N SER A 321 -6.33 -17.13 6.72
CA SER A 321 -6.09 -16.94 5.29
C SER A 321 -7.34 -16.43 4.57
N PRO A 322 -7.34 -15.21 3.99
CA PRO A 322 -8.46 -14.71 3.20
C PRO A 322 -8.93 -15.66 2.08
N THR A 323 -8.02 -16.41 1.43
CA THR A 323 -8.36 -17.43 0.43
C THR A 323 -9.28 -18.49 0.98
N GLU A 324 -9.10 -18.91 2.23
CA GLU A 324 -9.95 -19.91 2.91
C GLU A 324 -11.27 -19.32 3.42
N ARG A 325 -11.36 -17.98 3.50
CA ARG A 325 -12.55 -17.27 4.00
C ARG A 325 -13.45 -16.75 2.88
N ALA A 326 -12.96 -16.68 1.65
CA ALA A 326 -13.73 -16.23 0.50
C ALA A 326 -14.85 -17.24 0.17
N THR A 327 -16.09 -16.78 0.28
CA THR A 327 -17.33 -17.52 -0.05
C THR A 327 -18.17 -16.65 -0.98
N ALA A 328 -19.26 -17.18 -1.53
CA ALA A 328 -20.18 -16.40 -2.36
C ALA A 328 -20.81 -15.18 -1.64
N ALA A 329 -20.71 -15.11 -0.32
CA ALA A 329 -21.17 -13.97 0.48
C ALA A 329 -20.11 -12.87 0.65
N ALA A 330 -18.89 -13.05 0.13
CA ALA A 330 -17.84 -12.05 0.20
C ALA A 330 -18.24 -10.81 -0.60
N PRO A 331 -17.88 -9.58 -0.15
CA PRO A 331 -18.17 -8.35 -0.88
C PRO A 331 -17.34 -8.24 -2.16
N ARG A 332 -17.72 -7.29 -3.04
CA ARG A 332 -16.90 -6.94 -4.21
C ARG A 332 -15.46 -6.67 -3.78
N THR A 333 -14.50 -7.20 -4.53
CA THR A 333 -13.09 -7.17 -4.14
C THR A 333 -12.23 -6.57 -5.25
N LEU A 334 -11.39 -5.58 -4.91
CA LEU A 334 -10.33 -5.07 -5.76
C LEU A 334 -8.98 -5.49 -5.19
N LEU A 335 -8.19 -6.21 -5.99
CA LEU A 335 -6.84 -6.67 -5.63
C LEU A 335 -5.81 -5.87 -6.43
N ILE A 336 -4.93 -5.14 -5.75
CA ILE A 336 -3.89 -4.30 -6.37
C ILE A 336 -2.51 -4.83 -5.98
N HIS A 337 -1.62 -5.03 -6.97
CA HIS A 337 -0.29 -5.59 -6.69
C HIS A 337 0.80 -5.03 -7.60
N GLY A 338 1.99 -4.88 -7.03
CA GLY A 338 3.18 -4.55 -7.80
C GLY A 338 3.82 -5.81 -8.39
N GLY A 339 4.08 -5.82 -9.71
CA GLY A 339 4.65 -6.98 -10.40
C GLY A 339 6.09 -7.32 -9.99
N ARG A 340 6.77 -6.41 -9.25
CA ARG A 340 8.12 -6.61 -8.73
C ARG A 340 8.21 -6.58 -7.20
N ASP A 341 7.11 -6.86 -6.55
CA ASP A 341 7.05 -6.92 -5.10
C ASP A 341 8.02 -7.95 -4.53
N GLN A 342 8.93 -7.50 -3.65
CA GLN A 342 9.96 -8.32 -3.02
C GLN A 342 9.61 -8.75 -1.60
N PHE A 343 8.45 -8.33 -1.06
CA PHE A 343 7.99 -8.64 0.30
C PHE A 343 6.84 -9.65 0.27
N VAL A 344 5.85 -9.40 -0.58
CA VAL A 344 4.67 -10.27 -0.75
C VAL A 344 4.59 -10.68 -2.21
N GLY A 345 4.65 -11.98 -2.47
CA GLY A 345 4.63 -12.50 -3.83
C GLY A 345 3.28 -12.28 -4.51
N ARG A 346 3.30 -11.97 -5.81
CA ARG A 346 2.08 -11.79 -6.62
C ARG A 346 1.15 -13.00 -6.56
N GLN A 347 1.69 -14.19 -6.32
CA GLN A 347 0.91 -15.43 -6.17
C GLN A 347 -0.21 -15.31 -5.14
N HIS A 348 -0.06 -14.47 -4.11
CA HIS A 348 -1.14 -14.18 -3.17
C HIS A 348 -2.36 -13.56 -3.86
N LEU A 349 -2.14 -12.62 -4.78
CA LEU A 349 -3.23 -12.05 -5.59
C LEU A 349 -3.85 -13.13 -6.48
N ASP A 350 -3.02 -13.88 -7.20
CA ASP A 350 -3.49 -14.88 -8.17
C ASP A 350 -4.36 -15.94 -7.46
N MET A 351 -3.89 -16.51 -6.34
CA MET A 351 -4.66 -17.52 -5.56
C MET A 351 -6.01 -16.99 -5.04
N LEU A 352 -6.05 -15.74 -4.56
CA LEU A 352 -7.32 -15.17 -4.12
C LEU A 352 -8.25 -14.86 -5.29
N ALA A 353 -7.72 -14.37 -6.41
CA ALA A 353 -8.50 -14.13 -7.62
C ALA A 353 -9.15 -15.42 -8.15
N ASP A 354 -8.39 -16.52 -8.20
CA ASP A 354 -8.90 -17.85 -8.58
C ASP A 354 -10.00 -18.31 -7.63
N LYS A 355 -9.82 -18.11 -6.32
CA LYS A 355 -10.84 -18.45 -5.33
C LYS A 355 -12.11 -17.62 -5.50
N LEU A 356 -12.01 -16.30 -5.69
CA LEU A 356 -13.14 -15.42 -5.89
C LEU A 356 -13.91 -15.77 -7.18
N HIS A 357 -13.18 -16.11 -8.24
CA HIS A 357 -13.77 -16.63 -9.47
C HIS A 357 -14.57 -17.92 -9.22
N ALA A 358 -13.96 -18.88 -8.51
CA ALA A 358 -14.58 -20.17 -8.22
C ALA A 358 -15.86 -20.06 -7.37
N VAL A 359 -15.97 -19.03 -6.52
CA VAL A 359 -17.17 -18.78 -5.69
C VAL A 359 -18.09 -17.69 -6.24
N ALA A 360 -17.85 -17.25 -7.49
CA ALA A 360 -18.66 -16.27 -8.23
C ALA A 360 -18.82 -14.91 -7.52
N VAL A 361 -17.80 -14.44 -6.80
CA VAL A 361 -17.77 -13.10 -6.22
C VAL A 361 -17.27 -12.12 -7.28
N PRO A 362 -17.89 -10.94 -7.47
CA PRO A 362 -17.37 -9.89 -8.33
C PRO A 362 -16.01 -9.41 -7.85
N TYR A 363 -14.99 -9.50 -8.68
CA TYR A 363 -13.65 -8.99 -8.34
C TYR A 363 -12.96 -8.35 -9.55
N GLU A 364 -12.00 -7.49 -9.24
CA GLU A 364 -11.10 -6.88 -10.22
C GLU A 364 -9.65 -7.01 -9.73
N THR A 365 -8.71 -7.13 -10.66
CA THR A 365 -7.28 -7.16 -10.35
C THR A 365 -6.55 -6.05 -11.08
N LEU A 366 -5.67 -5.34 -10.38
CA LEU A 366 -4.76 -4.36 -10.96
C LEU A 366 -3.32 -4.77 -10.66
N ILE A 367 -2.59 -5.15 -11.69
CA ILE A 367 -1.17 -5.46 -11.60
C ILE A 367 -0.39 -4.37 -12.31
N ILE A 368 0.53 -3.70 -11.58
CA ILE A 368 1.41 -2.70 -12.15
C ILE A 368 2.81 -3.32 -12.31
N PRO A 369 3.26 -3.63 -13.54
CA PRO A 369 4.35 -4.58 -13.80
C PRO A 369 5.68 -4.28 -13.10
N TYR A 370 6.05 -2.99 -12.95
CA TYR A 370 7.32 -2.57 -12.35
C TYR A 370 7.18 -1.93 -10.97
N ALA A 371 5.96 -1.85 -10.44
CA ALA A 371 5.74 -1.40 -9.07
C ALA A 371 6.28 -2.41 -8.07
N GLN A 372 6.80 -1.91 -6.96
CA GLN A 372 7.31 -2.66 -5.81
C GLN A 372 6.25 -2.68 -4.68
N HIS A 373 6.54 -3.39 -3.59
CA HIS A 373 5.73 -3.31 -2.37
C HIS A 373 5.68 -1.88 -1.82
N GLY A 374 4.49 -1.34 -1.54
CA GLY A 374 4.38 0.02 -1.02
C GLY A 374 4.60 1.14 -2.04
N PHE A 375 4.41 0.89 -3.33
CA PHE A 375 4.60 1.87 -4.40
C PHE A 375 3.75 3.13 -4.21
N ASP A 376 2.59 3.00 -3.60
CA ASP A 376 1.63 4.08 -3.34
C ASP A 376 2.06 5.04 -2.20
N PHE A 377 3.06 4.65 -1.38
CA PHE A 377 3.70 5.58 -0.44
C PHE A 377 4.56 6.66 -1.13
N VAL A 378 4.88 6.50 -2.41
CA VAL A 378 5.38 7.61 -3.23
C VAL A 378 4.18 8.39 -3.74
N PHE A 379 3.62 9.26 -2.88
CA PHE A 379 2.41 10.00 -3.18
C PHE A 379 2.57 10.86 -4.45
N GLY A 380 1.66 10.66 -5.40
CA GLY A 380 1.75 11.26 -6.73
C GLY A 380 2.61 10.48 -7.73
N GLY A 381 3.24 9.37 -7.33
CA GLY A 381 3.86 8.41 -8.25
C GLY A 381 2.86 7.90 -9.30
N LEU A 382 3.33 7.49 -10.48
CA LEU A 382 2.43 7.05 -11.56
C LEU A 382 1.63 5.81 -11.15
N SER A 383 2.27 4.85 -10.49
CA SER A 383 1.59 3.64 -10.01
C SER A 383 0.52 3.96 -8.97
N GLY A 384 0.81 4.89 -8.05
CA GLY A 384 -0.16 5.40 -7.06
C GLY A 384 -1.36 6.06 -7.72
N GLN A 385 -1.13 6.96 -8.70
CA GLN A 385 -2.21 7.63 -9.45
C GLN A 385 -3.13 6.63 -10.17
N ILE A 386 -2.56 5.59 -10.80
CA ILE A 386 -3.34 4.54 -11.45
C ILE A 386 -4.20 3.81 -10.43
N ALA A 387 -3.60 3.38 -9.32
CA ALA A 387 -4.31 2.63 -8.28
C ALA A 387 -5.44 3.46 -7.64
N GLU A 388 -5.17 4.73 -7.29
CA GLU A 388 -6.16 5.67 -6.75
C GLU A 388 -7.34 5.85 -7.70
N ALA A 389 -7.09 6.05 -8.99
CA ALA A 389 -8.15 6.24 -9.99
C ALA A 389 -9.01 4.97 -10.19
N VAL A 390 -8.42 3.77 -10.07
CA VAL A 390 -9.18 2.51 -10.14
C VAL A 390 -10.03 2.31 -8.88
N VAL A 391 -9.56 2.71 -7.70
CA VAL A 391 -10.34 2.65 -6.44
C VAL A 391 -11.57 3.56 -6.48
N LEU A 392 -11.54 4.67 -7.22
CA LEU A 392 -12.69 5.60 -7.33
C LEU A 392 -13.87 5.05 -8.14
N ARG A 393 -13.74 3.94 -8.87
CA ARG A 393 -14.79 3.33 -9.71
C ARG A 393 -15.71 2.41 -8.93
#